data_f63122909e3577911046cdecf713a6d6
#
_entry.id   f63122909e3577911046cdecf713a6d6
#
_cell.length_a   1.000
_cell.length_b   1.000
_cell.length_c   1.000
_cell.angle_alpha   90.00
_cell.angle_beta   90.00
_cell.angle_gamma   90.00
#
_symmetry.space_group_name_H-M   'P 1'
#
loop_
_entity.id
_entity.type
_entity.pdbx_description
1 polymer ?
#
loop_
_entity_poly.entity_id
_entity_poly.type
_entity_poly.pdbx_seq_one_letter_code
_entity_poly.pdbx_strand_id
1 'polypeptide(L)'
;MPLRVIDFMKITSSLTNTQITESLTMTGVDKLLYNQIYSLSGGEFQRVLIARAIAKKPDLLVLDEPVQGVDYNGEIALYNLIKKISVTLNCGILLISHDMHFVMSTTDHVVCLNGHICCSGTPSSVVKNPEYIKLFGEHNSETLSYYQHHHDHSHDSDGSVSK
;
A
#
# COMPACT_ATOMS: atom_id res chain seq x y z
N MET A 1 11.45 29.49 -4.33
CA MET A 1 12.49 28.74 -3.60
C MET A 1 12.27 27.26 -3.85
N PRO A 2 13.25 26.47 -4.21
CA PRO A 2 13.09 25.03 -4.36
C PRO A 2 12.82 24.39 -2.99
N LEU A 3 11.74 23.62 -2.89
CA LEU A 3 11.29 22.98 -1.67
C LEU A 3 12.05 21.65 -1.46
N ARG A 4 12.79 21.52 -0.35
CA ARG A 4 13.48 20.28 0.02
C ARG A 4 12.56 19.35 0.79
N VAL A 5 12.92 18.04 0.86
CA VAL A 5 12.16 17.04 1.63
C VAL A 5 11.99 17.49 3.08
N ILE A 6 13.04 17.96 3.76
CA ILE A 6 12.95 18.43 5.15
C ILE A 6 11.96 19.60 5.30
N ASP A 7 11.95 20.52 4.35
CA ASP A 7 11.06 21.69 4.37
C ASP A 7 9.61 21.22 4.15
N PHE A 8 9.39 20.30 3.21
CA PHE A 8 8.09 19.66 2.96
C PHE A 8 7.53 18.91 4.17
N MET A 9 8.38 18.15 4.88
CA MET A 9 7.99 17.43 6.11
C MET A 9 7.51 18.38 7.20
N LYS A 10 8.04 19.59 7.27
CA LYS A 10 7.69 20.62 8.26
C LYS A 10 6.48 21.48 7.90
N ILE A 11 6.03 21.48 6.64
CA ILE A 11 4.85 22.25 6.22
C ILE A 11 3.62 21.78 7.01
N THR A 12 2.93 22.73 7.65
CA THR A 12 1.68 22.51 8.42
C THR A 12 1.77 21.50 9.56
N SER A 13 2.98 21.02 9.89
CA SER A 13 3.19 20.06 10.97
C SER A 13 4.31 20.49 11.91
N SER A 14 4.09 20.35 13.23
CA SER A 14 5.09 20.60 14.27
C SER A 14 5.99 19.38 14.50
N LEU A 15 6.50 18.76 13.39
CA LEU A 15 7.37 17.60 13.51
C LEU A 15 8.76 17.99 13.99
N THR A 16 9.29 17.24 14.95
CA THR A 16 10.68 17.35 15.38
C THR A 16 11.61 16.73 14.33
N ASN A 17 12.88 17.13 14.33
CA ASN A 17 13.87 16.53 13.43
C ASN A 17 14.01 15.01 13.66
N THR A 18 13.87 14.52 14.89
CA THR A 18 13.89 13.10 15.24
C THR A 18 12.74 12.36 14.55
N GLN A 19 11.49 12.86 14.68
CA GLN A 19 10.33 12.26 14.03
C GLN A 19 10.47 12.22 12.49
N ILE A 20 11.01 13.28 11.89
CA ILE A 20 11.29 13.35 10.46
C ILE A 20 12.29 12.25 10.05
N THR A 21 13.43 12.17 10.75
CA THR A 21 14.46 11.20 10.42
C THR A 21 13.97 9.77 10.61
N GLU A 22 13.29 9.46 11.73
CA GLU A 22 12.72 8.13 12.00
C GLU A 22 11.74 7.70 10.91
N SER A 23 10.81 8.58 10.52
CA SER A 23 9.81 8.26 9.50
C SER A 23 10.41 8.09 8.10
N LEU A 24 11.39 8.91 7.72
CA LEU A 24 12.11 8.76 6.45
C LEU A 24 12.95 7.48 6.42
N THR A 25 13.58 7.11 7.54
CA THR A 25 14.31 5.85 7.68
C THR A 25 13.35 4.65 7.55
N MET A 26 12.18 4.71 8.19
CA MET A 26 11.16 3.65 8.10
C MET A 26 10.69 3.43 6.66
N THR A 27 10.61 4.48 5.86
CA THR A 27 10.21 4.40 4.45
C THR A 27 11.40 4.23 3.48
N GLY A 28 12.65 4.20 3.99
CA GLY A 28 13.87 3.96 3.21
C GLY A 28 14.30 5.12 2.32
N VAL A 29 13.95 6.36 2.70
CA VAL A 29 14.29 7.59 1.94
C VAL A 29 15.00 8.64 2.78
N ASP A 30 15.61 8.26 3.89
CA ASP A 30 16.35 9.14 4.80
C ASP A 30 17.49 9.90 4.11
N LYS A 31 18.14 9.27 3.13
CA LYS A 31 19.21 9.87 2.33
C LYS A 31 18.74 11.05 1.47
N LEU A 32 17.42 11.15 1.24
CA LEU A 32 16.82 12.21 0.42
C LEU A 32 16.42 13.45 1.23
N LEU A 33 16.70 13.50 2.53
CA LEU A 33 16.28 14.56 3.47
C LEU A 33 16.53 15.98 2.94
N TYR A 34 17.65 16.20 2.26
CA TYR A 34 18.02 17.51 1.72
C TYR A 34 17.81 17.65 0.21
N ASN A 35 17.34 16.61 -0.46
CA ASN A 35 17.02 16.64 -1.87
C ASN A 35 15.79 17.51 -2.13
N GLN A 36 15.69 18.02 -3.34
CA GLN A 36 14.55 18.84 -3.76
C GLN A 36 13.40 17.94 -4.17
N ILE A 37 12.18 18.28 -3.77
CA ILE A 37 10.96 17.45 -4.03
C ILE A 37 10.80 17.16 -5.53
N TYR A 38 11.06 18.15 -6.39
CA TYR A 38 10.89 18.00 -7.85
C TYR A 38 11.95 17.08 -8.50
N SER A 39 13.04 16.76 -7.79
CA SER A 39 14.08 15.86 -8.31
C SER A 39 13.86 14.39 -7.94
N LEU A 40 12.81 14.09 -7.15
CA LEU A 40 12.49 12.75 -6.72
C LEU A 40 11.78 11.98 -7.84
N SER A 41 12.06 10.68 -7.93
CA SER A 41 11.22 9.76 -8.71
C SER A 41 9.82 9.63 -8.10
N GLY A 42 8.83 9.14 -8.87
CA GLY A 42 7.48 8.92 -8.37
C GLY A 42 7.45 8.05 -7.11
N GLY A 43 8.18 6.93 -7.10
CA GLY A 43 8.27 6.04 -5.94
C GLY A 43 8.97 6.67 -4.72
N GLU A 44 10.01 7.45 -4.92
CA GLU A 44 10.67 8.20 -3.84
C GLU A 44 9.73 9.25 -3.24
N PHE A 45 9.00 9.96 -4.09
CA PHE A 45 8.02 10.95 -3.63
C PHE A 45 6.89 10.30 -2.84
N GLN A 46 6.33 9.18 -3.30
CA GLN A 46 5.31 8.43 -2.56
C GLN A 46 5.82 7.96 -1.19
N ARG A 47 7.07 7.48 -1.10
CA ARG A 47 7.69 7.12 0.18
C ARG A 47 7.85 8.31 1.12
N VAL A 48 8.17 9.50 0.61
CA VAL A 48 8.22 10.74 1.40
C VAL A 48 6.82 11.14 1.88
N LEU A 49 5.77 10.99 1.07
CA LEU A 49 4.38 11.24 1.48
C LEU A 49 3.96 10.30 2.62
N ILE A 50 4.26 9.00 2.49
CA ILE A 50 3.99 8.02 3.53
C ILE A 50 4.79 8.35 4.81
N ALA A 51 6.10 8.69 4.68
CA ALA A 51 6.91 9.10 5.83
C ALA A 51 6.28 10.25 6.60
N ARG A 52 5.79 11.26 5.88
CA ARG A 52 5.10 12.41 6.48
C ARG A 52 3.82 12.01 7.22
N ALA A 53 3.03 11.11 6.61
CA ALA A 53 1.78 10.64 7.21
C ALA A 53 2.01 9.83 8.50
N ILE A 54 3.07 9.01 8.55
CA ILE A 54 3.38 8.16 9.72
C ILE A 54 4.23 8.84 10.80
N ALA A 55 4.78 10.04 10.54
CA ALA A 55 5.70 10.71 11.46
C ALA A 55 5.14 10.98 12.86
N LYS A 56 3.82 11.06 12.99
CA LYS A 56 3.10 11.21 14.28
C LYS A 56 2.57 9.88 14.83
N LYS A 57 2.93 8.74 14.23
CA LYS A 57 2.47 7.40 14.64
C LYS A 57 0.94 7.33 14.76
N PRO A 58 0.19 7.50 13.65
CA PRO A 58 -1.27 7.51 13.69
C PRO A 58 -1.83 6.11 14.00
N ASP A 59 -3.04 6.05 14.56
CA ASP A 59 -3.78 4.80 14.76
C ASP A 59 -4.42 4.31 13.44
N LEU A 60 -4.68 5.21 12.50
CA LEU A 60 -5.24 4.93 11.17
C LEU A 60 -4.47 5.71 10.10
N LEU A 61 -3.99 5.03 9.08
CA LEU A 61 -3.36 5.60 7.89
C LEU A 61 -4.32 5.48 6.70
N VAL A 62 -4.70 6.61 6.11
CA VAL A 62 -5.54 6.65 4.90
C VAL A 62 -4.66 6.94 3.69
N LEU A 63 -4.70 6.04 2.71
CA LEU A 63 -3.91 6.11 1.49
C LEU A 63 -4.85 6.08 0.28
N ASP A 64 -4.79 7.15 -0.51
CA ASP A 64 -5.57 7.29 -1.74
C ASP A 64 -4.61 7.16 -2.93
N GLU A 65 -4.79 6.09 -3.74
CA GLU A 65 -3.97 5.74 -4.90
C GLU A 65 -2.45 5.85 -4.64
N PRO A 66 -1.90 5.18 -3.60
CA PRO A 66 -0.52 5.41 -3.14
C PRO A 66 0.55 4.97 -4.13
N VAL A 67 0.21 4.20 -5.16
CA VAL A 67 1.15 3.73 -6.19
C VAL A 67 1.06 4.51 -7.50
N GLN A 68 0.20 5.50 -7.58
CA GLN A 68 0.04 6.28 -8.81
C GLN A 68 1.37 6.94 -9.23
N GLY A 69 1.78 6.70 -10.47
CA GLY A 69 3.04 7.23 -11.03
C GLY A 69 4.30 6.48 -10.61
N VAL A 70 4.15 5.28 -10.05
CA VAL A 70 5.24 4.37 -9.71
C VAL A 70 5.32 3.26 -10.77
N ASP A 71 6.51 2.74 -11.06
CA ASP A 71 6.67 1.59 -11.94
C ASP A 71 6.28 0.28 -11.22
N TYR A 72 6.05 -0.79 -11.97
CA TYR A 72 5.57 -2.07 -11.45
C TYR A 72 6.40 -2.64 -10.29
N ASN A 73 7.74 -2.58 -10.37
CA ASN A 73 8.60 -3.06 -9.29
C ASN A 73 8.51 -2.17 -8.05
N GLY A 74 8.40 -0.86 -8.26
CA GLY A 74 8.19 0.13 -7.22
C GLY A 74 6.84 -0.04 -6.52
N GLU A 75 5.78 -0.38 -7.26
CA GLU A 75 4.46 -0.68 -6.71
C GLU A 75 4.53 -1.83 -5.70
N ILE A 76 5.08 -2.98 -6.09
CA ILE A 76 5.25 -4.13 -5.20
C ILE A 76 6.05 -3.75 -3.95
N ALA A 77 7.16 -3.01 -4.13
CA ALA A 77 7.98 -2.58 -3.01
C ALA A 77 7.26 -1.60 -2.08
N LEU A 78 6.41 -0.72 -2.62
CA LEU A 78 5.63 0.25 -1.84
C LEU A 78 4.53 -0.43 -1.03
N TYR A 79 3.86 -1.41 -1.60
CA TYR A 79 2.84 -2.18 -0.91
C TYR A 79 3.41 -3.03 0.23
N ASN A 80 4.55 -3.69 0.02
CA ASN A 80 5.27 -4.39 1.08
C ASN A 80 5.68 -3.44 2.21
N LEU A 81 6.07 -2.21 1.86
CA LEU A 81 6.36 -1.17 2.84
C LEU A 81 5.11 -0.79 3.66
N ILE A 82 3.96 -0.57 3.01
CA ILE A 82 2.70 -0.23 3.67
C ILE A 82 2.30 -1.34 4.66
N LYS A 83 2.38 -2.61 4.25
CA LYS A 83 2.12 -3.75 5.12
C LYS A 83 3.08 -3.80 6.32
N LYS A 84 4.37 -3.57 6.09
CA LYS A 84 5.36 -3.50 7.16
C LYS A 84 5.07 -2.37 8.15
N ILE A 85 4.66 -1.20 7.65
CA ILE A 85 4.29 -0.04 8.48
C ILE A 85 3.10 -0.36 9.37
N SER A 86 2.03 -0.98 8.84
CA SER A 86 0.85 -1.39 9.61
C SER A 86 1.25 -2.23 10.83
N VAL A 87 2.08 -3.25 10.62
CA VAL A 87 2.56 -4.13 11.69
C VAL A 87 3.48 -3.39 12.66
N THR A 88 4.45 -2.60 12.15
CA THR A 88 5.46 -1.92 12.99
C THR A 88 4.84 -0.85 13.89
N LEU A 89 3.87 -0.11 13.37
CA LEU A 89 3.20 0.96 14.12
C LEU A 89 1.92 0.49 14.81
N ASN A 90 1.48 -0.77 14.57
CA ASN A 90 0.19 -1.29 15.02
C ASN A 90 -0.96 -0.34 14.62
N CYS A 91 -0.97 0.14 13.37
CA CYS A 91 -1.97 1.05 12.86
C CYS A 91 -2.85 0.39 11.79
N GLY A 92 -4.14 0.75 11.77
CA GLY A 92 -5.05 0.38 10.70
C GLY A 92 -4.67 1.07 9.39
N ILE A 93 -4.93 0.40 8.25
CA ILE A 93 -4.75 0.99 6.92
C ILE A 93 -6.12 1.04 6.22
N LEU A 94 -6.52 2.22 5.76
CA LEU A 94 -7.59 2.39 4.79
C LEU A 94 -6.95 2.72 3.43
N LEU A 95 -6.99 1.75 2.52
CA LEU A 95 -6.46 1.87 1.18
C LEU A 95 -7.60 2.12 0.18
N ILE A 96 -7.49 3.17 -0.62
CA ILE A 96 -8.36 3.44 -1.75
C ILE A 96 -7.54 3.19 -3.01
N SER A 97 -8.01 2.29 -3.88
CA SER A 97 -7.32 1.94 -5.11
C SER A 97 -8.29 1.36 -6.13
N HIS A 98 -7.97 1.52 -7.42
CA HIS A 98 -8.62 0.85 -8.53
C HIS A 98 -7.86 -0.40 -8.99
N ASP A 99 -6.70 -0.71 -8.38
CA ASP A 99 -5.95 -1.95 -8.66
C ASP A 99 -6.57 -3.12 -7.88
N MET A 100 -7.47 -3.84 -8.55
CA MET A 100 -8.17 -4.97 -7.97
C MET A 100 -7.24 -6.13 -7.59
N HIS A 101 -6.20 -6.39 -8.40
CA HIS A 101 -5.26 -7.49 -8.09
C HIS A 101 -4.56 -7.25 -6.77
N PHE A 102 -4.11 -6.03 -6.59
CA PHE A 102 -3.44 -5.66 -5.37
C PHE A 102 -4.39 -5.67 -4.16
N VAL A 103 -5.55 -4.99 -4.27
CA VAL A 103 -6.54 -4.94 -3.19
C VAL A 103 -6.91 -6.35 -2.72
N MET A 104 -7.23 -7.27 -3.66
CA MET A 104 -7.66 -8.62 -3.33
C MET A 104 -6.54 -9.50 -2.73
N SER A 105 -5.27 -9.22 -3.04
CA SER A 105 -4.13 -10.01 -2.55
C SER A 105 -3.56 -9.55 -1.21
N THR A 106 -3.86 -8.32 -0.78
CA THR A 106 -3.14 -7.70 0.36
C THR A 106 -4.02 -7.18 1.48
N THR A 107 -5.35 -7.09 1.27
CA THR A 107 -6.27 -6.55 2.27
C THR A 107 -7.03 -7.64 3.01
N ASP A 108 -7.41 -7.36 4.26
CA ASP A 108 -8.22 -8.25 5.08
C ASP A 108 -9.73 -8.07 4.81
N HIS A 109 -10.12 -6.85 4.41
CA HIS A 109 -11.51 -6.48 4.15
C HIS A 109 -11.59 -5.51 2.98
N VAL A 110 -12.57 -5.73 2.10
CA VAL A 110 -12.81 -4.93 0.89
C VAL A 110 -14.20 -4.33 0.95
N VAL A 111 -14.31 -3.08 0.53
CA VAL A 111 -15.59 -2.38 0.31
C VAL A 111 -15.62 -1.88 -1.14
N CYS A 112 -16.57 -2.35 -1.94
CA CYS A 112 -16.75 -1.93 -3.33
C CYS A 112 -17.70 -0.75 -3.41
N LEU A 113 -17.27 0.32 -4.06
CA LEU A 113 -18.04 1.56 -4.22
C LEU A 113 -18.32 1.83 -5.69
N ASN A 114 -19.60 2.08 -6.00
CA ASN A 114 -20.06 2.57 -7.31
C ASN A 114 -21.26 3.49 -7.10
N GLY A 115 -21.03 4.71 -6.59
CA GLY A 115 -22.08 5.62 -6.15
C GLY A 115 -22.78 5.20 -4.84
N HIS A 116 -22.73 3.91 -4.50
CA HIS A 116 -23.19 3.30 -3.24
C HIS A 116 -22.27 2.11 -2.89
N ILE A 117 -22.40 1.54 -1.71
CA ILE A 117 -21.72 0.30 -1.34
C ILE A 117 -22.41 -0.86 -2.05
N CYS A 118 -21.74 -1.44 -3.06
CA CYS A 118 -22.28 -2.56 -3.85
C CYS A 118 -22.05 -3.89 -3.15
N CYS A 119 -20.88 -4.08 -2.54
CA CYS A 119 -20.51 -5.27 -1.79
C CYS A 119 -19.42 -4.95 -0.77
N SER A 120 -19.33 -5.79 0.25
CA SER A 120 -18.27 -5.67 1.25
C SER A 120 -18.02 -7.04 1.92
N GLY A 121 -16.77 -7.27 2.35
CA GLY A 121 -16.39 -8.52 2.99
C GLY A 121 -14.92 -8.86 2.80
N THR A 122 -14.56 -10.10 3.10
CA THR A 122 -13.21 -10.61 2.79
C THR A 122 -13.01 -10.66 1.27
N PRO A 123 -11.76 -10.54 0.75
CA PRO A 123 -11.49 -10.67 -0.69
C PRO A 123 -12.17 -11.89 -1.32
N SER A 124 -12.08 -13.07 -0.66
CA SER A 124 -12.67 -14.32 -1.13
C SER A 124 -14.20 -14.31 -1.19
N SER A 125 -14.87 -13.52 -0.36
CA SER A 125 -16.32 -13.36 -0.40
C SER A 125 -16.76 -12.35 -1.45
N VAL A 126 -15.98 -11.28 -1.61
CA VAL A 126 -16.27 -10.20 -2.56
C VAL A 126 -16.18 -10.68 -4.01
N VAL A 127 -15.17 -11.45 -4.39
CA VAL A 127 -15.02 -11.98 -5.77
C VAL A 127 -16.18 -12.88 -6.20
N LYS A 128 -16.91 -13.47 -5.26
CA LYS A 128 -18.08 -14.32 -5.51
C LYS A 128 -19.40 -13.55 -5.48
N ASN A 129 -19.37 -12.28 -5.13
CA ASN A 129 -20.57 -11.46 -5.02
C ASN A 129 -21.11 -11.11 -6.42
N PRO A 130 -22.41 -11.32 -6.71
CA PRO A 130 -23.01 -11.02 -8.02
C PRO A 130 -22.82 -9.57 -8.46
N GLU A 131 -22.90 -8.59 -7.53
CA GLU A 131 -22.69 -7.19 -7.86
C GLU A 131 -21.25 -6.89 -8.25
N TYR A 132 -20.26 -7.56 -7.61
CA TYR A 132 -18.85 -7.47 -8.01
C TYR A 132 -18.64 -8.02 -9.43
N ILE A 133 -19.19 -9.22 -9.73
CA ILE A 133 -19.09 -9.86 -11.04
C ILE A 133 -19.74 -8.98 -12.12
N LYS A 134 -20.87 -8.37 -11.83
CA LYS A 134 -21.56 -7.45 -12.74
C LYS A 134 -20.75 -6.19 -13.05
N LEU A 135 -20.00 -5.66 -12.08
CA LEU A 135 -19.19 -4.45 -12.25
C LEU A 135 -17.87 -4.71 -12.98
N PHE A 136 -17.20 -5.81 -12.66
CA PHE A 136 -15.80 -6.08 -13.08
C PHE A 136 -15.67 -7.24 -14.07
N GLY A 137 -16.75 -8.00 -14.34
CA GLY A 137 -16.82 -9.13 -15.28
C GLY A 137 -16.34 -10.46 -14.68
N GLU A 138 -16.82 -11.56 -15.26
CA GLU A 138 -16.47 -12.92 -14.82
C GLU A 138 -14.98 -13.23 -14.98
N HIS A 139 -14.35 -12.71 -16.02
CA HIS A 139 -12.93 -12.98 -16.33
C HIS A 139 -11.98 -12.44 -15.25
N ASN A 140 -12.30 -11.31 -14.63
CA ASN A 140 -11.52 -10.76 -13.51
C ASN A 140 -11.75 -11.56 -12.21
N SER A 141 -12.95 -12.10 -12.00
CA SER A 141 -13.26 -12.91 -10.82
C SER A 141 -12.55 -14.27 -10.83
N GLU A 142 -12.41 -14.91 -11.99
CA GLU A 142 -11.68 -16.17 -12.15
C GLU A 142 -10.16 -15.99 -11.95
N THR A 143 -9.57 -14.97 -12.54
CA THR A 143 -8.13 -14.68 -12.41
C THR A 143 -7.73 -14.38 -10.98
N LEU A 144 -8.57 -13.66 -10.24
CA LEU A 144 -8.34 -13.32 -8.83
C LEU A 144 -8.55 -14.52 -7.89
N SER A 145 -9.46 -15.45 -8.21
CA SER A 145 -9.66 -16.67 -7.43
C SER A 145 -8.49 -17.67 -7.56
N TYR A 146 -7.77 -17.66 -8.69
CA TYR A 146 -6.59 -18.50 -8.90
C TYR A 146 -5.40 -18.11 -8.02
N TYR A 147 -5.25 -16.83 -7.68
CA TYR A 147 -4.14 -16.36 -6.84
C TYR A 147 -4.28 -16.72 -5.35
N GLN A 148 -5.48 -17.07 -4.88
CA GLN A 148 -5.72 -17.43 -3.48
C GLN A 148 -5.36 -18.89 -3.12
N HIS A 149 -5.05 -19.75 -4.09
CA HIS A 149 -4.85 -21.19 -3.86
C HIS A 149 -3.38 -21.64 -3.74
N HIS A 150 -2.39 -20.74 -3.72
CA HIS A 150 -0.98 -21.14 -3.90
C HIS A 150 -0.05 -20.88 -2.70
N HIS A 151 -0.54 -20.95 -1.46
CA HIS A 151 0.33 -20.78 -0.28
C HIS A 151 0.33 -21.96 0.72
N ASP A 152 -0.14 -23.15 0.32
CA ASP A 152 -0.17 -24.34 1.19
C ASP A 152 0.79 -25.46 0.73
N HIS A 153 2.00 -25.15 0.30
CA HIS A 153 3.05 -26.18 0.22
C HIS A 153 4.38 -25.61 0.69
N SER A 154 4.98 -26.31 1.66
CA SER A 154 6.37 -26.12 2.05
C SER A 154 7.28 -26.82 1.04
N HIS A 155 8.29 -26.11 0.52
CA HIS A 155 9.36 -26.71 -0.27
C HIS A 155 10.37 -27.32 0.69
N ASP A 156 10.59 -28.62 0.61
CA ASP A 156 11.71 -29.26 1.27
C ASP A 156 13.02 -28.91 0.56
N SER A 157 14.13 -28.95 1.31
CA SER A 157 15.45 -28.53 0.86
C SER A 157 16.06 -29.33 -0.32
N ASP A 158 15.36 -30.36 -0.81
CA ASP A 158 15.69 -31.19 -1.97
C ASP A 158 14.84 -30.94 -3.22
N GLY A 159 13.91 -29.98 -3.18
CA GLY A 159 13.06 -29.59 -4.30
C GLY A 159 11.81 -30.47 -4.51
N SER A 160 11.47 -31.37 -3.59
CA SER A 160 10.24 -32.15 -3.63
C SER A 160 9.06 -31.41 -3.00
N VAL A 161 7.86 -31.58 -3.57
CA VAL A 161 6.61 -30.97 -3.10
C VAL A 161 5.82 -32.01 -2.35
N SER A 162 5.67 -31.85 -1.05
CA SER A 162 4.72 -32.67 -0.23
C SER A 162 3.34 -32.01 -0.21
N LYS A 163 2.32 -32.84 -0.48
CA LYS A 163 0.89 -32.48 -0.41
C LYS A 163 0.42 -32.38 1.03
#